data_7ef97456d3a9da770038a8c1b9cc4a89
#
_entry.id   7ef97456d3a9da770038a8c1b9cc4a89
#
_cell.length_a   1.000
_cell.length_b   1.000
_cell.length_c   1.000
_cell.angle_alpha   90.00
_cell.angle_beta   90.00
_cell.angle_gamma   90.00
#
_symmetry.space_group_name_H-M   'P 1'
#
loop_
_entity.id
_entity.type
_entity.pdbx_description
1 polymer ?
#
loop_
_entity_poly.entity_id
_entity_poly.type
_entity_poly.pdbx_seq_one_letter_code
_entity_poly.pdbx_strand_id
1 'polypeptide(L)'
;MYIVNHLSFSYPNKPVLHDITVQFPENQITAIIGPNGCGKSTLLKHLSKSIHSKDSITLNGEPLESINSSRFAKSVAILSQLHDAMIDDFLVKDIVLMGRYPHKTRFGNYTKQDVSIAQSYMEHIGITHLADEQVQHLSGGELQRAFIAKALTQEPTILLLDEPTNHLDLKYKLALMKELQHFEGTVIVVLHDLQLAATYCDNIVLMNKGRIIQTGTPQEVLTPGLLAPVFEIPFTTTLENGIYRIQY
;
A
#
# COMPACT_ATOMS: atom_id res chain seq x y z
N MET A 1 -4.21 -14.61 3.23
CA MET A 1 -3.04 -14.65 2.32
C MET A 1 -3.48 -14.39 0.88
N TYR A 2 -2.83 -13.46 0.16
CA TYR A 2 -2.96 -13.31 -1.29
C TYR A 2 -2.03 -14.28 -2.01
N ILE A 3 -2.55 -14.96 -3.04
CA ILE A 3 -1.76 -15.78 -3.97
C ILE A 3 -2.09 -15.32 -5.39
N VAL A 4 -1.06 -15.01 -6.16
CA VAL A 4 -1.13 -14.67 -7.58
C VAL A 4 -0.50 -15.80 -8.38
N ASN A 5 -1.22 -16.33 -9.35
CA ASN A 5 -0.78 -17.45 -10.20
C ASN A 5 -0.86 -17.06 -11.68
N HIS A 6 0.29 -17.06 -12.34
CA HIS A 6 0.40 -16.87 -13.79
C HIS A 6 -0.33 -15.63 -14.33
N LEU A 7 -0.34 -14.52 -13.55
CA LEU A 7 -0.99 -13.28 -13.96
C LEU A 7 -0.19 -12.60 -15.08
N SER A 8 -0.82 -12.44 -16.23
CA SER A 8 -0.31 -11.61 -17.33
C SER A 8 -1.32 -10.54 -17.68
N PHE A 9 -0.86 -9.31 -17.92
CA PHE A 9 -1.72 -8.19 -18.22
C PHE A 9 -1.11 -7.20 -19.20
N SER A 10 -1.95 -6.67 -20.09
CA SER A 10 -1.61 -5.61 -21.05
C SER A 10 -2.67 -4.53 -21.03
N TYR A 11 -2.24 -3.28 -20.95
CA TYR A 11 -3.10 -2.17 -21.39
C TYR A 11 -3.20 -2.20 -22.94
N PRO A 12 -4.13 -1.47 -23.56
CA PRO A 12 -4.16 -1.39 -25.03
C PRO A 12 -2.76 -1.08 -25.59
N ASN A 13 -2.23 -2.01 -26.39
CA ASN A 13 -0.92 -1.93 -27.05
C ASN A 13 0.32 -1.84 -26.13
N LYS A 14 0.18 -2.09 -24.80
CA LYS A 14 1.32 -2.06 -23.86
C LYS A 14 1.25 -3.23 -22.89
N PRO A 15 2.01 -4.32 -23.11
CA PRO A 15 2.16 -5.38 -22.13
C PRO A 15 2.89 -4.83 -20.89
N VAL A 16 2.41 -5.20 -19.69
CA VAL A 16 2.89 -4.66 -18.41
C VAL A 16 3.25 -5.74 -17.41
N LEU A 17 2.45 -6.81 -17.31
CA LEU A 17 2.74 -7.93 -16.42
C LEU A 17 2.91 -9.21 -17.26
N HIS A 18 3.95 -9.98 -16.91
CA HIS A 18 4.37 -11.17 -17.67
C HIS A 18 4.53 -12.35 -16.70
N ASP A 19 3.52 -13.21 -16.63
CA ASP A 19 3.55 -14.45 -15.89
C ASP A 19 3.95 -14.28 -14.41
N ILE A 20 3.24 -13.36 -13.73
CA ILE A 20 3.47 -13.06 -12.31
C ILE A 20 2.94 -14.20 -11.46
N THR A 21 3.83 -14.82 -10.69
CA THR A 21 3.49 -15.80 -9.66
C THR A 21 4.14 -15.37 -8.36
N VAL A 22 3.32 -15.07 -7.33
CA VAL A 22 3.79 -14.57 -6.02
C VAL A 22 2.77 -14.84 -4.92
N GLN A 23 3.26 -15.02 -3.70
CA GLN A 23 2.46 -15.12 -2.49
C GLN A 23 2.78 -13.96 -1.55
N PHE A 24 1.75 -13.41 -0.92
CA PHE A 24 1.88 -12.38 0.10
C PHE A 24 1.43 -13.00 1.43
N PRO A 25 2.38 -13.26 2.36
CA PRO A 25 2.08 -13.88 3.64
C PRO A 25 1.12 -13.04 4.50
N GLU A 26 0.33 -13.71 5.34
CA GLU A 26 -0.57 -13.05 6.28
C GLU A 26 0.20 -12.43 7.44
N ASN A 27 -0.33 -11.31 7.97
CA ASN A 27 0.20 -10.61 9.15
C ASN A 27 1.69 -10.23 9.00
N GLN A 28 2.07 -9.90 7.78
CA GLN A 28 3.42 -9.45 7.45
C GLN A 28 3.37 -8.23 6.53
N ILE A 29 4.44 -7.45 6.56
CA ILE A 29 4.65 -6.33 5.65
C ILE A 29 5.47 -6.82 4.47
N THR A 30 4.88 -6.81 3.28
CA THR A 30 5.57 -7.12 2.03
C THR A 30 5.75 -5.87 1.19
N ALA A 31 7.00 -5.49 0.92
CA ALA A 31 7.29 -4.41 -0.02
C ALA A 31 7.41 -4.93 -1.45
N ILE A 32 6.75 -4.24 -2.39
CA ILE A 32 6.96 -4.42 -3.82
C ILE A 32 7.92 -3.31 -4.27
N ILE A 33 9.10 -3.68 -4.75
CA ILE A 33 10.15 -2.77 -5.19
C ILE A 33 10.57 -3.03 -6.64
N GLY A 34 11.20 -2.05 -7.26
CA GLY A 34 11.71 -2.15 -8.63
C GLY A 34 11.69 -0.80 -9.35
N PRO A 35 12.26 -0.70 -10.55
CA PRO A 35 12.33 0.54 -11.33
C PRO A 35 10.94 1.11 -11.67
N ASN A 36 10.89 2.39 -12.03
CA ASN A 36 9.66 3.02 -12.51
C ASN A 36 9.15 2.31 -13.78
N GLY A 37 7.84 2.12 -13.85
CA GLY A 37 7.19 1.47 -14.99
C GLY A 37 7.36 -0.06 -15.06
N CYS A 38 7.96 -0.72 -14.07
CA CYS A 38 8.13 -2.18 -14.08
C CYS A 38 6.84 -2.96 -13.74
N GLY A 39 5.71 -2.29 -13.40
CA GLY A 39 4.42 -2.95 -13.18
C GLY A 39 3.92 -3.00 -11.74
N LYS A 40 4.61 -2.42 -10.76
CA LYS A 40 4.25 -2.45 -9.32
C LYS A 40 2.82 -2.00 -9.05
N SER A 41 2.48 -0.77 -9.44
CA SER A 41 1.12 -0.23 -9.25
C SER A 41 0.06 -1.00 -10.06
N THR A 42 0.43 -1.58 -11.21
CA THR A 42 -0.47 -2.44 -11.98
C THR A 42 -0.77 -3.74 -11.23
N LEU A 43 0.24 -4.37 -10.62
CA LEU A 43 0.03 -5.53 -9.77
C LEU A 43 -0.87 -5.17 -8.57
N LEU A 44 -0.60 -4.04 -7.91
CA LEU A 44 -1.42 -3.58 -6.78
C LEU A 44 -2.88 -3.31 -7.20
N LYS A 45 -3.12 -2.77 -8.41
CA LYS A 45 -4.46 -2.58 -8.97
C LYS A 45 -5.22 -3.89 -9.20
N HIS A 46 -4.53 -4.98 -9.55
CA HIS A 46 -5.15 -6.30 -9.61
C HIS A 46 -5.50 -6.83 -8.22
N LEU A 47 -4.60 -6.69 -7.24
CA LEU A 47 -4.87 -7.09 -5.85
C LEU A 47 -6.04 -6.30 -5.24
N SER A 48 -6.23 -5.04 -5.64
CA SER A 48 -7.32 -4.17 -5.18
C SER A 48 -8.64 -4.34 -5.93
N LYS A 49 -8.74 -5.28 -6.87
CA LYS A 49 -9.90 -5.46 -7.79
C LYS A 49 -10.19 -4.24 -8.67
N SER A 50 -9.28 -3.26 -8.74
CA SER A 50 -9.43 -2.12 -9.67
C SER A 50 -9.24 -2.54 -11.13
N ILE A 51 -8.54 -3.64 -11.37
CA ILE A 51 -8.38 -4.31 -12.66
C ILE A 51 -8.74 -5.79 -12.48
N HIS A 52 -9.58 -6.32 -13.36
CA HIS A 52 -10.01 -7.71 -13.32
C HIS A 52 -8.87 -8.70 -13.57
N SER A 53 -8.73 -9.73 -12.75
CA SER A 53 -7.60 -10.66 -12.73
C SER A 53 -7.85 -12.01 -13.39
N LYS A 54 -9.03 -12.27 -13.95
CA LYS A 54 -9.39 -13.52 -14.63
C LYS A 54 -9.02 -14.77 -13.82
N ASP A 55 -9.39 -14.81 -12.55
CA ASP A 55 -9.14 -15.93 -11.63
C ASP A 55 -7.67 -16.24 -11.32
N SER A 56 -6.74 -15.37 -11.76
CA SER A 56 -5.31 -15.52 -11.44
C SER A 56 -4.97 -15.20 -9.99
N ILE A 57 -5.90 -14.66 -9.21
CA ILE A 57 -5.64 -14.21 -7.83
C ILE A 57 -6.65 -14.87 -6.90
N THR A 58 -6.14 -15.39 -5.79
CA THR A 58 -6.96 -15.83 -4.66
C THR A 58 -6.64 -15.02 -3.41
N LEU A 59 -7.66 -14.80 -2.58
CA LEU A 59 -7.54 -14.24 -1.24
C LEU A 59 -8.13 -15.24 -0.25
N ASN A 60 -7.29 -15.73 0.68
CA ASN A 60 -7.64 -16.75 1.66
C ASN A 60 -8.25 -18.01 1.02
N GLY A 61 -7.70 -18.42 -0.14
CA GLY A 61 -8.14 -19.59 -0.89
C GLY A 61 -9.41 -19.40 -1.74
N GLU A 62 -10.06 -18.24 -1.66
CA GLU A 62 -11.23 -17.89 -2.49
C GLU A 62 -10.77 -17.06 -3.71
N PRO A 63 -11.25 -17.37 -4.96
CA PRO A 63 -10.96 -16.51 -6.10
C PRO A 63 -11.34 -15.07 -5.83
N LEU A 64 -10.42 -14.13 -6.05
CA LEU A 64 -10.59 -12.73 -5.69
C LEU A 64 -11.86 -12.13 -6.32
N GLU A 65 -12.14 -12.47 -7.55
CA GLU A 65 -13.30 -11.97 -8.30
C GLU A 65 -14.64 -12.46 -7.75
N SER A 66 -14.68 -13.62 -7.09
CA SER A 66 -15.89 -14.17 -6.47
C SER A 66 -16.25 -13.48 -5.15
N ILE A 67 -15.28 -12.82 -4.50
CA ILE A 67 -15.51 -12.14 -3.22
C ILE A 67 -16.48 -10.97 -3.44
N ASN A 68 -17.55 -10.93 -2.67
CA ASN A 68 -18.52 -9.84 -2.72
C ASN A 68 -17.85 -8.49 -2.41
N SER A 69 -18.18 -7.44 -3.18
CA SER A 69 -17.56 -6.12 -3.06
C SER A 69 -17.69 -5.50 -1.67
N SER A 70 -18.83 -5.71 -0.98
CA SER A 70 -19.02 -5.21 0.39
C SER A 70 -18.12 -5.94 1.39
N ARG A 71 -17.97 -7.26 1.27
CA ARG A 71 -17.05 -8.04 2.10
C ARG A 71 -15.59 -7.66 1.82
N PHE A 72 -15.23 -7.52 0.55
CA PHE A 72 -13.90 -7.07 0.15
C PHE A 72 -13.58 -5.68 0.72
N ALA A 73 -14.49 -4.72 0.54
CA ALA A 73 -14.30 -3.35 1.02
C ALA A 73 -14.25 -3.22 2.55
N LYS A 74 -14.74 -4.19 3.32
CA LYS A 74 -14.55 -4.22 4.79
C LYS A 74 -13.20 -4.76 5.20
N SER A 75 -12.62 -5.65 4.40
CA SER A 75 -11.38 -6.35 4.74
C SER A 75 -10.14 -5.69 4.17
N VAL A 76 -10.25 -5.00 3.04
CA VAL A 76 -9.12 -4.44 2.28
C VAL A 76 -9.25 -2.94 2.16
N ALA A 77 -8.34 -2.19 2.76
CA ALA A 77 -8.21 -0.77 2.52
C ALA A 77 -7.12 -0.50 1.49
N ILE A 78 -7.37 0.51 0.67
CA ILE A 78 -6.52 0.85 -0.47
C ILE A 78 -6.12 2.31 -0.35
N LEU A 79 -4.81 2.58 -0.40
CA LEU A 79 -4.25 3.89 -0.61
C LEU A 79 -3.60 3.90 -2.01
N SER A 80 -4.28 4.49 -2.97
CA SER A 80 -3.75 4.72 -4.31
C SER A 80 -3.21 6.14 -4.45
N GLN A 81 -2.36 6.38 -5.43
CA GLN A 81 -1.95 7.75 -5.79
C GLN A 81 -3.21 8.52 -6.22
N LEU A 82 -3.59 9.50 -5.42
CA LEU A 82 -4.80 10.28 -5.65
C LEU A 82 -4.47 11.56 -6.44
N HIS A 83 -5.18 11.71 -7.54
CA HIS A 83 -5.30 12.96 -8.27
C HIS A 83 -6.76 13.18 -8.67
N ASP A 84 -7.68 13.17 -7.68
CA ASP A 84 -9.08 13.47 -7.95
C ASP A 84 -9.42 14.88 -7.46
N ALA A 85 -9.49 15.83 -8.37
CA ALA A 85 -10.02 17.17 -8.15
C ALA A 85 -11.48 17.20 -7.62
N MET A 86 -12.13 16.04 -7.56
CA MET A 86 -13.52 15.92 -7.06
C MET A 86 -13.65 16.02 -5.54
N ILE A 87 -12.55 16.06 -4.79
CA ILE A 87 -12.55 16.07 -3.30
C ILE A 87 -12.06 17.39 -2.69
N ASP A 88 -11.74 18.36 -3.51
CA ASP A 88 -11.10 19.62 -3.10
C ASP A 88 -11.92 20.38 -2.05
N ASP A 89 -13.24 20.38 -2.16
CA ASP A 89 -14.17 21.09 -1.25
C ASP A 89 -14.49 20.32 0.04
N PHE A 90 -14.06 19.04 0.17
CA PHE A 90 -14.35 18.27 1.36
C PHE A 90 -13.46 18.69 2.53
N LEU A 91 -14.01 18.61 3.75
CA LEU A 91 -13.23 18.77 4.98
C LEU A 91 -12.42 17.49 5.26
N VAL A 92 -11.28 17.66 5.90
CA VAL A 92 -10.40 16.53 6.29
C VAL A 92 -11.15 15.49 7.11
N LYS A 93 -11.95 15.91 8.10
CA LYS A 93 -12.78 15.02 8.92
C LYS A 93 -13.76 14.19 8.10
N ASP A 94 -14.32 14.76 7.02
CA ASP A 94 -15.26 14.06 6.16
C ASP A 94 -14.55 13.02 5.31
N ILE A 95 -13.37 13.35 4.78
CA ILE A 95 -12.51 12.39 4.05
C ILE A 95 -12.14 11.21 4.94
N VAL A 96 -11.69 11.47 6.18
CA VAL A 96 -11.31 10.40 7.11
C VAL A 96 -12.53 9.54 7.47
N LEU A 97 -13.69 10.18 7.73
CA LEU A 97 -14.94 9.48 8.03
C LEU A 97 -15.42 8.60 6.87
N MET A 98 -15.10 8.94 5.62
CA MET A 98 -15.41 8.08 4.46
C MET A 98 -14.76 6.69 4.56
N GLY A 99 -13.70 6.50 5.37
CA GLY A 99 -13.17 5.19 5.70
C GLY A 99 -14.21 4.24 6.30
N ARG A 100 -15.23 4.78 6.98
CA ARG A 100 -16.34 4.00 7.55
C ARG A 100 -17.42 3.61 6.54
N TYR A 101 -17.33 4.09 5.29
CA TYR A 101 -18.35 3.81 4.26
C TYR A 101 -18.69 2.33 4.07
N PRO A 102 -17.74 1.37 4.06
CA PRO A 102 -18.06 -0.05 3.94
C PRO A 102 -18.87 -0.63 5.10
N HIS A 103 -18.86 0.04 6.26
CA HIS A 103 -19.57 -0.40 7.46
C HIS A 103 -20.98 0.19 7.56
N LYS A 104 -21.33 1.19 6.75
CA LYS A 104 -22.67 1.77 6.71
C LYS A 104 -23.69 0.79 6.16
N THR A 105 -24.90 0.85 6.68
CA THR A 105 -26.06 0.26 6.01
C THR A 105 -26.40 1.07 4.75
N ARG A 106 -26.99 0.43 3.76
CA ARG A 106 -27.23 1.02 2.41
C ARG A 106 -27.89 2.40 2.43
N PHE A 107 -28.75 2.70 3.40
CA PHE A 107 -29.46 3.99 3.56
C PHE A 107 -29.18 4.65 4.93
N GLY A 108 -28.22 4.17 5.69
CA GLY A 108 -27.89 4.67 7.02
C GLY A 108 -26.98 5.90 6.99
N ASN A 109 -27.00 6.69 8.04
CA ASN A 109 -25.99 7.69 8.32
C ASN A 109 -24.80 7.06 9.07
N TYR A 110 -23.69 7.79 9.16
CA TYR A 110 -22.60 7.42 10.07
C TYR A 110 -23.09 7.46 11.52
N THR A 111 -22.70 6.49 12.29
CA THR A 111 -23.02 6.41 13.72
C THR A 111 -22.08 7.29 14.53
N LYS A 112 -22.42 7.53 15.81
CA LYS A 112 -21.50 8.19 16.74
C LYS A 112 -20.20 7.42 16.92
N GLN A 113 -20.27 6.09 16.84
CA GLN A 113 -19.09 5.22 16.89
C GLN A 113 -18.18 5.42 15.66
N ASP A 114 -18.75 5.53 14.45
CA ASP A 114 -17.96 5.79 13.24
C ASP A 114 -17.21 7.13 13.33
N VAL A 115 -17.89 8.16 13.86
CA VAL A 115 -17.26 9.48 14.09
C VAL A 115 -16.14 9.37 15.13
N SER A 116 -16.36 8.65 16.22
CA SER A 116 -15.34 8.46 17.26
C SER A 116 -14.11 7.70 16.73
N ILE A 117 -14.31 6.66 15.90
CA ILE A 117 -13.22 5.92 15.25
C ILE A 117 -12.44 6.86 14.32
N ALA A 118 -13.12 7.64 13.49
CA ALA A 118 -12.46 8.60 12.60
C ALA A 118 -11.62 9.64 13.37
N GLN A 119 -12.17 10.17 14.48
CA GLN A 119 -11.45 11.10 15.34
C GLN A 119 -10.22 10.49 15.98
N SER A 120 -10.31 9.23 16.48
CA SER A 120 -9.17 8.56 17.09
C SER A 120 -8.03 8.32 16.09
N TYR A 121 -8.33 7.98 14.83
CA TYR A 121 -7.30 7.85 13.80
C TYR A 121 -6.73 9.19 13.33
N MET A 122 -7.52 10.27 13.31
CA MET A 122 -6.97 11.62 13.09
C MET A 122 -5.99 12.04 14.19
N GLU A 123 -6.31 11.73 15.45
CA GLU A 123 -5.43 11.99 16.59
C GLU A 123 -4.15 11.16 16.48
N HIS A 124 -4.28 9.86 16.21
CA HIS A 124 -3.18 8.91 16.07
C HIS A 124 -2.18 9.32 14.97
N ILE A 125 -2.68 9.77 13.82
CA ILE A 125 -1.87 10.25 12.69
C ILE A 125 -1.41 11.72 12.87
N GLY A 126 -1.90 12.42 13.91
CA GLY A 126 -1.49 13.78 14.24
C GLY A 126 -2.04 14.85 13.29
N ILE A 127 -3.28 14.68 12.80
CA ILE A 127 -3.95 15.61 11.89
C ILE A 127 -5.25 16.22 12.46
N THR A 128 -5.52 16.05 13.73
CA THR A 128 -6.76 16.58 14.38
C THR A 128 -6.92 18.08 14.19
N HIS A 129 -5.81 18.83 14.19
CA HIS A 129 -5.81 20.29 13.98
C HIS A 129 -6.22 20.70 12.56
N LEU A 130 -6.27 19.77 11.61
CA LEU A 130 -6.70 19.99 10.22
C LEU A 130 -8.14 19.55 9.99
N ALA A 131 -8.85 19.06 10.99
CA ALA A 131 -10.16 18.41 10.83
C ALA A 131 -11.19 19.26 10.05
N ASP A 132 -11.20 20.57 10.29
CA ASP A 132 -12.11 21.52 9.67
C ASP A 132 -11.52 22.27 8.46
N GLU A 133 -10.29 21.91 8.04
CA GLU A 133 -9.68 22.45 6.84
C GLU A 133 -10.21 21.76 5.58
N GLN A 134 -10.28 22.49 4.48
CA GLN A 134 -10.59 21.93 3.16
C GLN A 134 -9.38 21.21 2.58
N VAL A 135 -9.60 20.09 1.92
CA VAL A 135 -8.55 19.25 1.33
C VAL A 135 -7.65 20.01 0.37
N GLN A 136 -8.21 20.95 -0.42
CA GLN A 136 -7.45 21.79 -1.34
C GLN A 136 -6.41 22.73 -0.67
N HIS A 137 -6.54 22.99 0.62
CA HIS A 137 -5.63 23.86 1.36
C HIS A 137 -4.46 23.07 2.01
N LEU A 138 -4.49 21.75 1.92
CA LEU A 138 -3.47 20.91 2.52
C LEU A 138 -2.19 20.88 1.69
N SER A 139 -1.05 20.84 2.36
CA SER A 139 0.20 20.41 1.73
C SER A 139 0.11 18.94 1.29
N GLY A 140 0.94 18.52 0.34
CA GLY A 140 0.97 17.13 -0.11
C GLY A 140 1.19 16.12 1.01
N GLY A 141 2.00 16.47 2.02
CA GLY A 141 2.23 15.61 3.18
C GLY A 141 1.03 15.53 4.13
N GLU A 142 0.28 16.62 4.31
CA GLU A 142 -0.95 16.64 5.12
C GLU A 142 -2.06 15.86 4.42
N LEU A 143 -2.21 16.04 3.12
CA LEU A 143 -3.14 15.28 2.29
C LEU A 143 -2.85 13.78 2.38
N GLN A 144 -1.60 13.38 2.24
CA GLN A 144 -1.17 11.99 2.35
C GLN A 144 -1.55 11.39 3.72
N ARG A 145 -1.31 12.13 4.81
CA ARG A 145 -1.70 11.70 6.17
C ARG A 145 -3.21 11.57 6.33
N ALA A 146 -4.00 12.47 5.74
CA ALA A 146 -5.46 12.37 5.77
C ALA A 146 -5.96 11.09 5.09
N PHE A 147 -5.36 10.70 3.96
CA PHE A 147 -5.72 9.46 3.29
C PHE A 147 -5.22 8.19 4.02
N ILE A 148 -4.08 8.26 4.71
CA ILE A 148 -3.63 7.19 5.60
C ILE A 148 -4.63 7.02 6.74
N ALA A 149 -5.04 8.12 7.40
CA ALA A 149 -6.06 8.09 8.44
C ALA A 149 -7.38 7.50 7.92
N LYS A 150 -7.84 7.89 6.73
CA LYS A 150 -9.01 7.30 6.06
C LYS A 150 -8.87 5.78 5.89
N ALA A 151 -7.72 5.30 5.40
CA ALA A 151 -7.49 3.88 5.19
C ALA A 151 -7.52 3.09 6.50
N LEU A 152 -6.91 3.61 7.57
CA LEU A 152 -6.92 3.00 8.90
C LEU A 152 -8.30 3.07 9.57
N THR A 153 -9.05 4.16 9.37
CA THR A 153 -10.43 4.33 9.87
C THR A 153 -11.38 3.26 9.33
N GLN A 154 -11.05 2.63 8.21
CA GLN A 154 -11.80 1.48 7.69
C GLN A 154 -11.67 0.24 8.58
N GLU A 155 -10.69 0.18 9.50
CA GLU A 155 -10.33 -0.99 10.33
C GLU A 155 -10.18 -2.26 9.48
N PRO A 156 -9.33 -2.22 8.44
CA PRO A 156 -9.16 -3.35 7.53
C PRO A 156 -8.28 -4.43 8.15
N THR A 157 -8.32 -5.64 7.59
CA THR A 157 -7.34 -6.71 7.89
C THR A 157 -6.17 -6.71 6.89
N ILE A 158 -6.30 -5.98 5.79
CA ILE A 158 -5.29 -5.87 4.72
C ILE A 158 -5.18 -4.42 4.26
N LEU A 159 -3.95 -3.92 4.20
CA LEU A 159 -3.61 -2.63 3.62
C LEU A 159 -2.88 -2.81 2.29
N LEU A 160 -3.39 -2.19 1.23
CA LEU A 160 -2.73 -2.09 -0.08
C LEU A 160 -2.32 -0.63 -0.29
N LEU A 161 -1.01 -0.35 -0.28
CA LEU A 161 -0.48 1.01 -0.26
C LEU A 161 0.41 1.25 -1.49
N ASP A 162 0.03 2.19 -2.36
CA ASP A 162 0.83 2.58 -3.53
C ASP A 162 1.63 3.84 -3.21
N GLU A 163 2.93 3.67 -2.97
CA GLU A 163 3.89 4.74 -2.68
C GLU A 163 3.46 5.68 -1.53
N PRO A 164 3.06 5.15 -0.36
CA PRO A 164 2.48 5.95 0.72
C PRO A 164 3.47 6.94 1.36
N THR A 165 4.75 6.79 1.11
CA THR A 165 5.83 7.64 1.63
C THR A 165 6.15 8.84 0.73
N ASN A 166 5.56 8.93 -0.47
CA ASN A 166 5.77 10.07 -1.35
C ASN A 166 5.20 11.35 -0.72
N HIS A 167 5.86 12.47 -0.99
CA HIS A 167 5.50 13.79 -0.46
C HIS A 167 5.58 13.95 1.07
N LEU A 168 5.94 12.89 1.82
CA LEU A 168 6.20 12.98 3.25
C LEU A 168 7.65 13.38 3.51
N ASP A 169 7.86 14.25 4.51
CA ASP A 169 9.20 14.48 5.06
C ASP A 169 9.69 13.26 5.85
N LEU A 170 10.98 13.24 6.19
CA LEU A 170 11.61 12.09 6.85
C LEU A 170 10.91 11.69 8.15
N LYS A 171 10.49 12.67 8.97
CA LYS A 171 9.81 12.41 10.25
C LYS A 171 8.52 11.60 10.03
N TYR A 172 7.70 12.02 9.06
CA TYR A 172 6.42 11.37 8.79
C TYR A 172 6.56 10.06 8.02
N LYS A 173 7.60 9.92 7.15
CA LYS A 173 7.94 8.63 6.53
C LYS A 173 8.24 7.57 7.61
N LEU A 174 9.10 7.91 8.57
CA LEU A 174 9.47 7.00 9.65
C LEU A 174 8.29 6.69 10.58
N ALA A 175 7.45 7.70 10.87
CA ALA A 175 6.24 7.50 11.68
C ALA A 175 5.27 6.55 11.00
N LEU A 176 5.01 6.74 9.70
CA LEU A 176 4.16 5.83 8.92
C LEU A 176 4.70 4.40 8.93
N MET A 177 5.99 4.21 8.66
CA MET A 177 6.56 2.86 8.61
C MET A 177 6.48 2.15 9.96
N LYS A 178 6.68 2.88 11.07
CA LYS A 178 6.45 2.35 12.42
C LYS A 178 4.99 1.99 12.66
N GLU A 179 4.06 2.82 12.18
CA GLU A 179 2.62 2.53 12.25
C GLU A 179 2.28 1.23 11.54
N LEU A 180 2.82 1.03 10.33
CA LEU A 180 2.62 -0.21 9.59
C LEU A 180 3.18 -1.44 10.33
N GLN A 181 4.28 -1.29 11.10
CA GLN A 181 4.81 -2.39 11.93
C GLN A 181 3.89 -2.76 13.12
N HIS A 182 3.10 -1.81 13.61
CA HIS A 182 2.12 -2.08 14.68
C HIS A 182 0.75 -2.49 14.15
N PHE A 183 0.55 -2.44 12.84
CA PHE A 183 -0.71 -2.83 12.23
C PHE A 183 -0.94 -4.35 12.36
N GLU A 184 -2.02 -4.73 13.04
CA GLU A 184 -2.41 -6.13 13.22
C GLU A 184 -3.10 -6.68 11.98
N GLY A 185 -2.34 -6.90 10.91
CA GLY A 185 -2.86 -7.40 9.63
C GLY A 185 -1.78 -7.54 8.57
N THR A 186 -2.22 -7.74 7.34
CA THR A 186 -1.32 -7.88 6.18
C THR A 186 -1.12 -6.54 5.49
N VAL A 187 0.12 -6.16 5.23
CA VAL A 187 0.44 -4.94 4.49
C VAL A 187 1.17 -5.31 3.20
N ILE A 188 0.65 -4.82 2.07
CA ILE A 188 1.34 -4.89 0.78
C ILE A 188 1.60 -3.45 0.35
N VAL A 189 2.85 -3.05 0.28
CA VAL A 189 3.25 -1.67 0.04
C VAL A 189 4.21 -1.55 -1.14
N VAL A 190 3.95 -0.64 -2.05
CA VAL A 190 4.93 -0.24 -3.08
C VAL A 190 5.85 0.81 -2.47
N LEU A 191 7.15 0.55 -2.49
CA LEU A 191 8.17 1.47 -1.98
C LEU A 191 9.25 1.73 -3.04
N HIS A 192 9.75 2.98 -3.05
CA HIS A 192 10.94 3.38 -3.81
C HIS A 192 12.20 3.41 -2.95
N ASP A 193 12.05 3.63 -1.66
CA ASP A 193 13.13 3.70 -0.70
C ASP A 193 13.52 2.28 -0.25
N LEU A 194 14.65 1.81 -0.76
CA LEU A 194 15.17 0.46 -0.45
C LEU A 194 15.58 0.35 1.03
N GLN A 195 16.04 1.45 1.64
CA GLN A 195 16.42 1.44 3.06
C GLN A 195 15.18 1.30 3.96
N LEU A 196 14.06 1.95 3.62
CA LEU A 196 12.80 1.73 4.33
C LEU A 196 12.32 0.30 4.16
N ALA A 197 12.38 -0.26 2.95
CA ALA A 197 12.01 -1.64 2.70
C ALA A 197 12.88 -2.61 3.52
N ALA A 198 14.21 -2.39 3.56
CA ALA A 198 15.14 -3.21 4.33
C ALA A 198 14.90 -3.17 5.84
N THR A 199 14.45 -2.02 6.36
CA THR A 199 14.33 -1.77 7.80
C THR A 199 12.97 -2.17 8.38
N TYR A 200 11.91 -2.03 7.59
CA TYR A 200 10.54 -2.10 8.10
C TYR A 200 9.71 -3.24 7.52
N CYS A 201 10.15 -3.90 6.46
CA CYS A 201 9.37 -4.96 5.82
C CYS A 201 9.90 -6.35 6.14
N ASP A 202 9.00 -7.30 6.29
CA ASP A 202 9.31 -8.71 6.53
C ASP A 202 9.72 -9.42 5.23
N ASN A 203 9.07 -9.05 4.13
CA ASN A 203 9.28 -9.62 2.81
C ASN A 203 9.43 -8.56 1.73
N ILE A 204 10.17 -8.91 0.71
CA ILE A 204 10.40 -8.10 -0.49
C ILE A 204 9.98 -8.88 -1.73
N VAL A 205 9.29 -8.21 -2.63
CA VAL A 205 9.02 -8.66 -4.01
C VAL A 205 9.76 -7.72 -4.95
N LEU A 206 10.85 -8.18 -5.53
CA LEU A 206 11.66 -7.43 -6.50
C LEU A 206 11.09 -7.66 -7.91
N MET A 207 10.65 -6.58 -8.55
CA MET A 207 10.10 -6.59 -9.91
C MET A 207 11.00 -5.86 -10.90
N ASN A 208 11.09 -6.39 -12.12
CA ASN A 208 11.70 -5.71 -13.26
C ASN A 208 10.98 -6.10 -14.56
N LYS A 209 10.74 -5.12 -15.44
CA LYS A 209 10.14 -5.32 -16.78
C LYS A 209 8.93 -6.26 -16.77
N GLY A 210 8.02 -6.04 -15.82
CA GLY A 210 6.77 -6.81 -15.71
C GLY A 210 6.93 -8.22 -15.17
N ARG A 211 8.07 -8.60 -14.62
CA ARG A 211 8.35 -9.92 -14.05
C ARG A 211 8.79 -9.81 -12.59
N ILE A 212 8.57 -10.87 -11.84
CA ILE A 212 9.20 -11.04 -10.54
C ILE A 212 10.59 -11.60 -10.75
N ILE A 213 11.58 -10.93 -10.19
CA ILE A 213 12.99 -11.32 -10.24
C ILE A 213 13.31 -12.21 -9.05
N GLN A 214 12.87 -11.80 -7.84
CA GLN A 214 13.09 -12.52 -6.60
C GLN A 214 12.05 -12.13 -5.57
N THR A 215 11.73 -13.07 -4.68
CA THR A 215 10.92 -12.84 -3.46
C THR A 215 11.66 -13.45 -2.27
N GLY A 216 11.51 -12.86 -1.09
CA GLY A 216 12.13 -13.37 0.13
C GLY A 216 12.29 -12.28 1.18
N THR A 217 13.07 -12.57 2.21
CA THR A 217 13.43 -11.59 3.24
C THR A 217 14.27 -10.44 2.65
N PRO A 218 14.35 -9.28 3.32
CA PRO A 218 15.22 -8.20 2.88
C PRO A 218 16.68 -8.64 2.61
N GLN A 219 17.22 -9.51 3.46
CA GLN A 219 18.59 -10.01 3.32
C GLN A 219 18.80 -10.90 2.10
N GLU A 220 17.78 -11.64 1.68
CA GLU A 220 17.85 -12.53 0.50
C GLU A 220 17.67 -11.74 -0.80
N VAL A 221 16.86 -10.69 -0.79
CA VAL A 221 16.46 -9.95 -2.01
C VAL A 221 17.32 -8.71 -2.25
N LEU A 222 17.65 -7.96 -1.19
CA LEU A 222 18.35 -6.68 -1.34
C LEU A 222 19.88 -6.86 -1.43
N THR A 223 20.32 -7.78 -2.26
CA THR A 223 21.75 -8.05 -2.50
C THR A 223 22.28 -7.29 -3.70
N PRO A 224 23.57 -6.90 -3.72
CA PRO A 224 24.17 -6.21 -4.87
C PRO A 224 24.00 -6.98 -6.18
N GLY A 225 24.08 -8.30 -6.14
CA GLY A 225 23.94 -9.18 -7.33
C GLY A 225 22.54 -9.15 -7.94
N LEU A 226 21.49 -8.90 -7.15
CA LEU A 226 20.11 -8.77 -7.63
C LEU A 226 19.75 -7.31 -7.95
N LEU A 227 20.20 -6.35 -7.12
CA LEU A 227 19.83 -4.95 -7.29
C LEU A 227 20.55 -4.29 -8.47
N ALA A 228 21.85 -4.52 -8.64
CA ALA A 228 22.63 -3.84 -9.67
C ALA A 228 22.10 -4.08 -11.10
N PRO A 229 21.75 -5.31 -11.52
CA PRO A 229 21.15 -5.53 -12.85
C PRO A 229 19.75 -4.94 -13.01
N VAL A 230 18.98 -4.83 -11.90
CA VAL A 230 17.60 -4.35 -11.91
C VAL A 230 17.54 -2.82 -11.99
N PHE A 231 18.39 -2.13 -11.22
CA PHE A 231 18.42 -0.66 -11.16
C PHE A 231 19.50 -0.02 -12.05
N GLU A 232 20.36 -0.84 -12.66
CA GLU A 232 21.42 -0.41 -13.58
C GLU A 232 22.47 0.53 -12.94
N ILE A 233 22.68 0.37 -11.62
CA ILE A 233 23.68 1.10 -10.82
C ILE A 233 24.40 0.13 -9.87
N PRO A 234 25.63 0.43 -9.45
CA PRO A 234 26.32 -0.40 -8.45
C PRO A 234 25.65 -0.23 -7.07
N PHE A 235 25.60 -1.34 -6.32
CA PHE A 235 25.12 -1.38 -4.95
C PHE A 235 26.14 -2.02 -4.02
N THR A 236 26.22 -1.53 -2.80
CA THR A 236 26.88 -2.21 -1.69
C THR A 236 25.88 -2.40 -0.55
N THR A 237 25.98 -3.53 0.14
CA THR A 237 25.12 -3.84 1.27
C THR A 237 25.97 -4.27 2.46
N THR A 238 25.69 -3.74 3.64
CA THR A 238 26.40 -4.07 4.89
C THR A 238 25.40 -4.36 5.98
N LEU A 239 25.76 -5.24 6.90
CA LEU A 239 25.00 -5.48 8.13
C LEU A 239 25.77 -4.85 9.29
N GLU A 240 25.27 -3.72 9.80
CA GLU A 240 25.88 -2.98 10.91
C GLU A 240 24.92 -2.93 12.10
N ASN A 241 25.32 -3.47 13.23
CA ASN A 241 24.52 -3.51 14.47
C ASN A 241 23.10 -4.11 14.25
N GLY A 242 22.98 -5.12 13.40
CA GLY A 242 21.69 -5.74 13.07
C GLY A 242 20.84 -4.96 12.08
N ILE A 243 21.30 -3.80 11.60
CA ILE A 243 20.61 -2.98 10.59
C ILE A 243 21.24 -3.26 9.23
N TYR A 244 20.39 -3.68 8.29
CA TYR A 244 20.81 -3.89 6.90
C TYR A 244 20.84 -2.55 6.18
N ARG A 245 22.03 -2.15 5.73
CA ARG A 245 22.28 -0.88 5.03
C ARG A 245 22.52 -1.09 3.56
N ILE A 246 21.93 -0.23 2.74
CA ILE A 246 22.04 -0.24 1.29
C ILE A 246 22.65 1.10 0.87
N GLN A 247 23.73 1.02 0.06
CA GLN A 247 24.41 2.19 -0.51
C GLN A 247 24.52 2.03 -2.02
N TYR A 248 24.34 3.11 -2.76
CA TYR A 248 24.42 3.22 -4.21
C TYR A 248 24.95 4.57 -4.65
#